data_0f5bc8e53d79e94eb7cd53b60cc2534f
#
_entry.id   0f5bc8e53d79e94eb7cd53b60cc2534f
#
_cell.length_a   1.000
_cell.length_b   1.000
_cell.length_c   1.000
_cell.angle_alpha   90.00
_cell.angle_beta   90.00
_cell.angle_gamma   90.00
#
_symmetry.space_group_name_H-M   'P 1'
#
loop_
_entity.id
_entity.type
_entity.pdbx_description
1 polymer ?
#
loop_
_entity_poly.entity_id
_entity_poly.type
_entity_poly.pdbx_seq_one_letter_code
_entity_poly.pdbx_strand_id
1 'polypeptide(L)'
;MVNGEIVDGFMGAQSEAQVREFVEKLAPPEEQNEVERLLEIGDVPSLNQAYALEPDNPDVLTALAGKLIEEGQIDQGLALLDKIPESPTTRHLRALARTGGESMDDVEETLAALLPTVKFNDDDRQKFVDLLEVLGPEDPRTADWRRKLSTALF
;
A
#
# COMPACT_ATOMS: atom_id res chain seq x y z
N MET A 1 -35.37 34.58 18.19
CA MET A 1 -35.77 33.88 18.14
C MET A 1 -35.64 33.46 18.62
N VAL A 2 -35.49 33.84 18.62
CA VAL A 2 -35.89 33.16 18.74
C VAL A 2 -35.72 32.86 19.00
N ASN A 3 -35.73 33.31 19.12
CA ASN A 3 -36.00 32.70 19.28
C ASN A 3 -35.76 32.23 19.19
N GLY A 4 -35.31 32.72 19.05
CA GLY A 4 -35.63 31.91 18.57
C GLY A 4 -35.07 31.72 18.61
N GLU A 5 -34.86 31.99 18.39
CA GLU A 5 -34.98 31.40 18.27
C GLU A 5 -34.68 30.86 18.29
N ILE A 6 -34.66 31.35 18.42
CA ILE A 6 -34.91 30.77 18.25
C ILE A 6 -34.87 30.26 18.17
N VAL A 7 -34.80 30.47 17.96
CA VAL A 7 -35.08 29.80 17.59
C VAL A 7 -34.72 29.51 17.15
N ASP A 8 -34.06 30.04 16.60
CA ASP A 8 -33.74 29.72 15.88
C ASP A 8 -32.47 29.86 15.27
N GLY A 9 -31.48 30.88 15.05
CA GLY A 9 -30.22 31.17 14.43
C GLY A 9 -29.09 30.24 14.67
N PHE A 10 -29.00 29.64 15.73
CA PHE A 10 -28.03 28.63 16.08
C PHE A 10 -28.27 27.28 15.39
N MET A 11 -29.30 27.18 14.60
CA MET A 11 -29.65 25.93 13.92
C MET A 11 -28.52 25.38 13.01
N GLY A 12 -27.73 26.26 12.40
CA GLY A 12 -26.61 25.86 11.58
C GLY A 12 -25.57 25.04 12.35
N ALA A 13 -25.20 25.51 13.54
CA ALA A 13 -24.25 24.80 14.39
C ALA A 13 -24.79 23.46 14.88
N GLN A 14 -26.06 23.40 15.22
CA GLN A 14 -26.71 22.16 15.61
C GLN A 14 -26.75 21.16 14.45
N SER A 15 -26.95 21.64 13.23
CA SER A 15 -26.98 20.77 12.05
C SER A 15 -25.64 20.08 11.83
N GLU A 16 -24.55 20.78 12.05
CA GLU A 16 -23.21 20.19 11.92
C GLU A 16 -22.99 19.08 12.96
N ALA A 17 -23.37 19.33 14.19
CA ALA A 17 -23.27 18.33 15.27
C ALA A 17 -24.15 17.11 14.97
N GLN A 18 -25.36 17.32 14.48
CA GLN A 18 -26.27 16.24 14.12
C GLN A 18 -25.74 15.41 12.95
N VAL A 19 -25.17 16.05 11.94
CA VAL A 19 -24.59 15.36 10.80
C VAL A 19 -23.40 14.51 11.25
N ARG A 20 -22.59 15.04 12.15
CA ARG A 20 -21.46 14.31 12.70
C ARG A 20 -21.91 13.07 13.48
N GLU A 21 -22.90 13.20 14.34
CA GLU A 21 -23.48 12.07 15.05
C GLU A 21 -24.06 11.03 14.11
N PHE A 22 -24.71 11.47 13.04
CA PHE A 22 -25.33 10.59 12.05
C PHE A 22 -24.25 9.76 11.32
N VAL A 23 -23.15 10.39 10.92
CA VAL A 23 -22.03 9.71 10.27
C VAL A 23 -21.38 8.68 11.23
N GLU A 24 -21.23 9.05 12.49
CA GLU A 24 -20.70 8.14 13.51
C GLU A 24 -21.58 6.91 13.71
N LYS A 25 -22.91 7.07 13.60
CA LYS A 25 -23.86 5.96 13.73
C LYS A 25 -23.83 5.04 12.51
N LEU A 26 -23.57 5.58 11.33
CA LEU A 26 -23.50 4.80 10.09
C LEU A 26 -22.24 3.93 10.03
N ALA A 27 -21.17 4.39 10.65
CA ALA A 27 -19.90 3.69 10.72
C ALA A 27 -19.56 3.47 12.21
N PRO A 28 -19.68 2.24 12.75
CA PRO A 28 -19.41 2.03 14.17
C PRO A 28 -18.00 2.51 14.53
N PRO A 29 -17.86 3.52 15.40
CA PRO A 29 -16.56 4.11 15.69
C PRO A 29 -15.58 3.12 16.35
N GLU A 30 -16.14 2.16 17.09
CA GLU A 30 -15.33 1.17 17.82
C GLU A 30 -14.62 0.23 16.86
N GLU A 31 -15.31 -0.25 15.83
CA GLU A 31 -14.72 -1.16 14.84
C GLU A 31 -13.67 -0.45 13.99
N GLN A 32 -13.94 0.78 13.56
CA GLN A 32 -12.98 1.58 12.82
C GLN A 32 -11.71 1.83 13.63
N ASN A 33 -11.86 2.19 14.90
CA ASN A 33 -10.73 2.42 15.78
C ASN A 33 -9.93 1.14 15.99
N GLU A 34 -10.60 0.00 16.05
CA GLU A 34 -9.92 -1.27 16.23
C GLU A 34 -9.10 -1.65 14.99
N VAL A 35 -9.69 -1.52 13.81
CA VAL A 35 -8.99 -1.77 12.55
C VAL A 35 -7.78 -0.84 12.41
N GLU A 36 -7.95 0.44 12.72
CA GLU A 36 -6.85 1.39 12.68
C GLU A 36 -5.71 1.01 13.62
N ARG A 37 -6.04 0.59 14.83
CA ARG A 37 -5.03 0.13 15.80
C ARG A 37 -4.29 -1.10 15.30
N LEU A 38 -5.03 -2.04 14.71
CA LEU A 38 -4.44 -3.25 14.17
C LEU A 38 -3.51 -2.95 12.99
N LEU A 39 -3.87 -1.95 12.16
CA LEU A 39 -3.01 -1.47 11.09
C LEU A 39 -1.74 -0.81 11.62
N GLU A 40 -1.86 -0.05 12.72
CA GLU A 40 -0.70 0.60 13.35
C GLU A 40 0.28 -0.41 13.94
N ILE A 41 -0.24 -1.49 14.53
CA ILE A 41 0.60 -2.57 15.04
C ILE A 41 1.36 -3.24 13.89
N GLY A 42 0.65 -3.52 12.79
CA GLY A 42 1.26 -3.94 11.53
C GLY A 42 1.88 -5.32 11.49
N ASP A 43 1.66 -6.15 12.51
CA ASP A 43 2.15 -7.53 12.47
C ASP A 43 1.09 -8.45 11.84
N VAL A 44 1.50 -9.63 11.38
CA VAL A 44 0.62 -10.56 10.68
C VAL A 44 -0.61 -10.95 11.52
N PRO A 45 -0.47 -11.29 12.82
CA PRO A 45 -1.67 -11.60 13.61
C PRO A 45 -2.66 -10.45 13.70
N SER A 46 -2.19 -9.22 13.92
CA SER A 46 -3.06 -8.04 14.02
C SER A 46 -3.73 -7.74 12.69
N LEU A 47 -2.97 -7.81 11.60
CA LEU A 47 -3.51 -7.58 10.26
C LEU A 47 -4.53 -8.65 9.86
N ASN A 48 -4.37 -9.89 10.32
CA ASN A 48 -5.37 -10.94 10.11
C ASN A 48 -6.65 -10.65 10.88
N GLN A 49 -6.54 -10.07 12.08
CA GLN A 49 -7.72 -9.65 12.84
C GLN A 49 -8.44 -8.50 12.12
N ALA A 50 -7.68 -7.52 11.65
CA ALA A 50 -8.24 -6.42 10.86
C ALA A 50 -8.94 -6.95 9.61
N TYR A 51 -8.36 -7.94 8.95
CA TYR A 51 -8.95 -8.58 7.77
C TYR A 51 -10.23 -9.32 8.13
N ALA A 52 -10.30 -9.95 9.32
CA ALA A 52 -11.52 -10.61 9.75
C ALA A 52 -12.65 -9.62 10.04
N LEU A 53 -12.31 -8.42 10.49
CA LEU A 53 -13.28 -7.35 10.74
C LEU A 53 -13.74 -6.69 9.44
N GLU A 54 -12.80 -6.37 8.56
CA GLU A 54 -13.08 -5.67 7.30
C GLU A 54 -12.34 -6.34 6.13
N PRO A 55 -12.89 -7.46 5.61
CA PRO A 55 -12.19 -8.23 4.57
C PRO A 55 -12.08 -7.53 3.21
N ASP A 56 -12.86 -6.48 3.00
CA ASP A 56 -12.86 -5.73 1.73
C ASP A 56 -12.14 -4.38 1.84
N ASN A 57 -11.57 -4.06 3.01
CA ASN A 57 -10.87 -2.80 3.23
C ASN A 57 -9.54 -2.81 2.47
N PRO A 58 -9.34 -1.90 1.49
CA PRO A 58 -8.11 -1.90 0.69
C PRO A 58 -6.86 -1.61 1.51
N ASP A 59 -6.96 -0.83 2.58
CA ASP A 59 -5.81 -0.53 3.44
C ASP A 59 -5.36 -1.78 4.20
N VAL A 60 -6.32 -2.55 4.72
CA VAL A 60 -6.05 -3.82 5.41
C VAL A 60 -5.44 -4.83 4.44
N LEU A 61 -6.04 -4.96 3.26
CA LEU A 61 -5.56 -5.90 2.24
C LEU A 61 -4.13 -5.55 1.79
N THR A 62 -3.87 -4.25 1.60
CA THR A 62 -2.56 -3.78 1.18
C THR A 62 -1.50 -4.03 2.27
N ALA A 63 -1.82 -3.70 3.53
CA ALA A 63 -0.90 -3.88 4.65
C ALA A 63 -0.59 -5.36 4.87
N LEU A 64 -1.62 -6.21 4.86
CA LEU A 64 -1.46 -7.65 5.07
C LEU A 64 -0.67 -8.28 3.91
N ALA A 65 -1.00 -7.89 2.67
CA ALA A 65 -0.27 -8.38 1.50
C ALA A 65 1.20 -8.00 1.57
N GLY A 66 1.51 -6.76 1.92
CA GLY A 66 2.89 -6.30 2.07
C GLY A 66 3.65 -7.12 3.09
N LYS A 67 3.02 -7.35 4.25
CA LYS A 67 3.65 -8.11 5.33
C LYS A 67 3.90 -9.57 4.95
N LEU A 68 2.92 -10.20 4.29
CA LEU A 68 3.07 -11.58 3.82
C LEU A 68 4.20 -11.70 2.79
N ILE A 69 4.32 -10.73 1.90
CA ILE A 69 5.40 -10.72 0.91
C ILE A 69 6.77 -10.57 1.61
N GLU A 70 6.88 -9.69 2.60
CA GLU A 70 8.11 -9.52 3.38
C GLU A 70 8.53 -10.80 4.10
N GLU A 71 7.55 -11.59 4.57
CA GLU A 71 7.82 -12.85 5.28
C GLU A 71 8.00 -14.03 4.32
N GLY A 72 8.00 -13.78 3.02
CA GLY A 72 8.21 -14.82 2.02
C GLY A 72 6.97 -15.58 1.59
N GLN A 73 5.79 -15.18 2.11
CA GLN A 73 4.52 -15.79 1.73
C GLN A 73 3.94 -15.09 0.50
N ILE A 74 4.71 -15.17 -0.59
CA ILE A 74 4.48 -14.40 -1.82
C ILE A 74 3.09 -14.68 -2.42
N ASP A 75 2.73 -15.96 -2.53
CA ASP A 75 1.45 -16.35 -3.16
C ASP A 75 0.24 -15.78 -2.43
N GLN A 76 0.30 -15.79 -1.10
CA GLN A 76 -0.79 -15.26 -0.27
C GLN A 76 -0.89 -13.74 -0.41
N GLY A 77 0.26 -13.05 -0.40
CA GLY A 77 0.31 -11.61 -0.60
C GLY A 77 -0.28 -11.21 -1.94
N LEU A 78 0.11 -11.89 -3.01
CA LEU A 78 -0.41 -11.61 -4.35
C LEU A 78 -1.92 -11.86 -4.45
N ALA A 79 -2.42 -12.93 -3.82
CA ALA A 79 -3.85 -13.23 -3.81
C ALA A 79 -4.67 -12.12 -3.15
N LEU A 80 -4.12 -11.46 -2.13
CA LEU A 80 -4.77 -10.32 -1.50
C LEU A 80 -4.74 -9.09 -2.41
N LEU A 81 -3.63 -8.85 -3.08
CA LEU A 81 -3.50 -7.72 -4.02
C LEU A 81 -4.46 -7.85 -5.21
N ASP A 82 -4.84 -9.07 -5.59
CA ASP A 82 -5.79 -9.30 -6.68
C ASP A 82 -7.22 -8.89 -6.31
N LYS A 83 -7.51 -8.72 -5.03
CA LYS A 83 -8.84 -8.31 -4.56
C LYS A 83 -9.05 -6.80 -4.58
N ILE A 84 -7.97 -6.02 -4.73
CA ILE A 84 -8.03 -4.56 -4.71
C ILE A 84 -7.60 -3.99 -6.07
N PRO A 85 -8.11 -2.78 -6.43
CA PRO A 85 -7.72 -2.15 -7.69
C PRO A 85 -6.24 -1.77 -7.67
N GLU A 86 -5.67 -1.73 -8.86
CA GLU A 86 -4.28 -1.37 -9.02
C GLU A 86 -4.01 0.07 -8.59
N SER A 87 -2.95 0.26 -7.82
CA SER A 87 -2.49 1.55 -7.33
C SER A 87 -0.96 1.56 -7.35
N PRO A 88 -0.32 2.71 -7.14
CA PRO A 88 1.14 2.75 -7.01
C PRO A 88 1.65 1.79 -5.93
N THR A 89 0.93 1.68 -4.81
CA THR A 89 1.29 0.79 -3.71
C THR A 89 1.18 -0.67 -4.11
N THR A 90 0.06 -1.07 -4.77
CA THR A 90 -0.11 -2.46 -5.19
C THR A 90 0.93 -2.86 -6.25
N ARG A 91 1.28 -1.94 -7.15
CA ARG A 91 2.34 -2.20 -8.14
C ARG A 91 3.69 -2.40 -7.46
N HIS A 92 3.99 -1.56 -6.47
CA HIS A 92 5.22 -1.70 -5.69
C HIS A 92 5.29 -3.07 -5.00
N LEU A 93 4.20 -3.47 -4.34
CA LEU A 93 4.14 -4.76 -3.64
C LEU A 93 4.23 -5.94 -4.61
N ARG A 94 3.61 -5.83 -5.80
CA ARG A 94 3.73 -6.88 -6.82
C ARG A 94 5.17 -6.98 -7.35
N ALA A 95 5.85 -5.85 -7.50
CA ALA A 95 7.26 -5.85 -7.90
C ALA A 95 8.12 -6.49 -6.82
N LEU A 96 7.89 -6.13 -5.56
CA LEU A 96 8.58 -6.74 -4.42
C LEU A 96 8.36 -8.26 -4.37
N ALA A 97 7.13 -8.70 -4.65
CA ALA A 97 6.80 -10.12 -4.70
C ALA A 97 7.58 -10.86 -5.79
N ARG A 98 7.70 -10.24 -6.99
CA ARG A 98 8.44 -10.85 -8.10
C ARG A 98 9.93 -10.96 -7.81
N THR A 99 10.47 -10.05 -7.01
CA THR A 99 11.88 -10.08 -6.63
C THR A 99 12.16 -10.99 -5.43
N GLY A 100 11.12 -11.61 -4.87
CA GLY A 100 11.26 -12.52 -3.75
C GLY A 100 11.39 -11.84 -2.41
N GLY A 101 10.98 -10.58 -2.29
CA GLY A 101 11.06 -9.83 -1.04
C GLY A 101 12.47 -9.33 -0.72
N GLU A 102 13.31 -9.11 -1.72
CA GLU A 102 14.68 -8.65 -1.52
C GLU A 102 14.74 -7.35 -0.72
N SER A 103 15.72 -7.26 0.16
CA SER A 103 15.92 -6.05 0.97
C SER A 103 16.49 -4.93 0.11
N MET A 104 16.34 -3.69 0.58
CA MET A 104 16.87 -2.52 -0.14
C MET A 104 18.38 -2.57 -0.35
N ASP A 105 19.11 -3.23 0.55
CA ASP A 105 20.56 -3.34 0.43
C ASP A 105 20.95 -4.33 -0.68
N ASP A 106 20.15 -5.37 -0.86
CA ASP A 106 20.41 -6.39 -1.89
C ASP A 106 19.99 -5.93 -3.28
N VAL A 107 19.06 -4.97 -3.36
CA VAL A 107 18.52 -4.47 -4.64
C VAL A 107 19.62 -3.92 -5.53
N GLU A 108 20.52 -3.10 -4.99
CA GLU A 108 21.57 -2.48 -5.80
C GLU A 108 22.56 -3.53 -6.33
N GLU A 109 22.88 -4.51 -5.51
CA GLU A 109 23.78 -5.59 -5.92
C GLU A 109 23.15 -6.41 -7.05
N THR A 110 21.86 -6.73 -6.91
CA THR A 110 21.11 -7.46 -7.93
C THR A 110 21.00 -6.67 -9.22
N LEU A 111 20.72 -5.36 -9.13
CA LEU A 111 20.67 -4.48 -10.31
C LEU A 111 21.99 -4.46 -11.05
N ALA A 112 23.12 -4.39 -10.34
CA ALA A 112 24.44 -4.42 -10.94
C ALA A 112 24.70 -5.75 -11.63
N ALA A 113 24.25 -6.86 -11.05
CA ALA A 113 24.42 -8.19 -11.62
C ALA A 113 23.58 -8.40 -12.89
N LEU A 114 22.38 -7.81 -12.93
CA LEU A 114 21.48 -7.95 -14.08
C LEU A 114 21.87 -7.05 -15.25
N LEU A 115 22.52 -5.92 -14.99
CA LEU A 115 22.81 -4.91 -16.00
C LEU A 115 23.47 -5.46 -17.27
N PRO A 116 24.48 -6.36 -17.22
CA PRO A 116 25.11 -6.90 -18.42
C PRO A 116 24.19 -7.78 -19.27
N THR A 117 23.13 -8.34 -18.69
CA THR A 117 22.26 -9.32 -19.35
C THR A 117 20.92 -8.76 -19.80
N VAL A 118 20.52 -7.56 -19.34
CA VAL A 118 19.21 -6.97 -19.63
C VAL A 118 18.96 -6.79 -21.14
N LYS A 119 20.01 -6.63 -21.94
CA LYS A 119 19.89 -6.45 -23.39
C LYS A 119 19.53 -7.76 -24.10
N PHE A 120 19.97 -8.89 -23.56
CA PHE A 120 19.85 -10.19 -24.19
C PHE A 120 18.79 -11.08 -23.54
N ASN A 121 18.36 -10.76 -22.33
CA ASN A 121 17.44 -11.57 -21.57
C ASN A 121 16.26 -10.72 -21.10
N ASP A 122 15.06 -11.04 -21.62
CA ASP A 122 13.84 -10.29 -21.27
C ASP A 122 13.44 -10.50 -19.81
N ASP A 123 13.70 -11.69 -19.25
CA ASP A 123 13.40 -11.97 -17.84
C ASP A 123 14.27 -11.11 -16.92
N ASP A 124 15.56 -10.98 -17.24
CA ASP A 124 16.47 -10.14 -16.48
C ASP A 124 16.07 -8.67 -16.58
N ARG A 125 15.62 -8.24 -17.76
CA ARG A 125 15.13 -6.87 -17.96
C ARG A 125 13.88 -6.63 -17.11
N GLN A 126 12.95 -7.57 -17.10
CA GLN A 126 11.74 -7.44 -16.31
C GLN A 126 12.08 -7.38 -14.82
N LYS A 127 12.97 -8.26 -14.35
CA LYS A 127 13.41 -8.24 -12.96
C LYS A 127 14.09 -6.91 -12.60
N PHE A 128 14.89 -6.37 -13.51
CA PHE A 128 15.53 -5.06 -13.30
C PHE A 128 14.50 -3.95 -13.12
N VAL A 129 13.47 -3.92 -13.97
CA VAL A 129 12.39 -2.93 -13.87
C VAL A 129 11.61 -3.09 -12.56
N ASP A 130 11.34 -4.33 -12.16
CA ASP A 130 10.65 -4.61 -10.90
C ASP A 130 11.48 -4.12 -9.68
N LEU A 131 12.79 -4.30 -9.72
CA LEU A 131 13.67 -3.79 -8.67
C LEU A 131 13.67 -2.26 -8.60
N LEU A 132 13.59 -1.59 -9.76
CA LEU A 132 13.45 -0.14 -9.79
C LEU A 132 12.12 0.31 -9.17
N GLU A 133 11.07 -0.48 -9.36
CA GLU A 133 9.78 -0.20 -8.73
C GLU A 133 9.86 -0.38 -7.21
N VAL A 134 10.63 -1.39 -6.75
CA VAL A 134 10.87 -1.60 -5.31
C VAL A 134 11.61 -0.41 -4.69
N LEU A 135 12.61 0.15 -5.40
CA LEU A 135 13.30 1.35 -4.93
C LEU A 135 12.35 2.55 -4.86
N GLY A 136 11.42 2.63 -5.81
CA GLY A 136 10.45 3.71 -5.89
C GLY A 136 10.93 4.90 -6.71
N PRO A 137 9.99 5.69 -7.26
CA PRO A 137 10.35 6.80 -8.16
C PRO A 137 11.02 7.97 -7.42
N GLU A 138 10.84 8.06 -6.11
CA GLU A 138 11.39 9.14 -5.29
C GLU A 138 12.84 8.90 -4.87
N ASP A 139 13.32 7.66 -5.01
CA ASP A 139 14.69 7.31 -4.62
C ASP A 139 15.67 7.83 -5.70
N PRO A 140 16.71 8.60 -5.32
CA PRO A 140 17.67 9.11 -6.30
C PRO A 140 18.43 8.00 -7.04
N ARG A 141 18.57 6.83 -6.43
CA ARG A 141 19.23 5.68 -7.06
C ARG A 141 18.41 5.18 -8.26
N THR A 142 17.08 5.30 -8.21
CA THR A 142 16.20 4.88 -9.29
C THR A 142 16.53 5.61 -10.59
N ALA A 143 16.76 6.92 -10.53
CA ALA A 143 17.11 7.72 -11.71
C ALA A 143 18.45 7.29 -12.30
N ASP A 144 19.44 7.02 -11.46
CA ASP A 144 20.74 6.58 -11.89
C ASP A 144 20.69 5.20 -12.56
N TRP A 145 19.96 4.27 -11.96
CA TRP A 145 19.82 2.92 -12.51
C TRP A 145 19.01 2.92 -13.80
N ARG A 146 17.99 3.79 -13.93
CA ARG A 146 17.25 3.95 -15.19
C ARG A 146 18.18 4.44 -16.31
N ARG A 147 19.07 5.36 -15.98
CA ARG A 147 20.05 5.88 -16.95
C ARG A 147 21.00 4.75 -17.38
N LYS A 148 21.50 3.95 -16.43
CA LYS A 148 22.36 2.81 -16.71
C LYS A 148 21.64 1.78 -17.59
N LEU A 149 20.38 1.50 -17.29
CA LEU A 149 19.55 0.59 -18.08
C LEU A 149 19.41 1.08 -19.52
N SER A 150 19.09 2.37 -19.70
CA SER A 150 18.95 2.95 -21.02
C SER A 150 20.24 2.84 -21.82
N THR A 151 21.38 3.09 -21.18
CA THR A 151 22.69 2.95 -21.81
C THR A 151 22.98 1.49 -22.20
N ALA A 152 22.57 0.55 -21.37
CA ALA A 152 22.78 -0.88 -21.63
C ALA A 152 21.90 -1.40 -22.78
N LEU A 153 20.70 -0.84 -22.94
CA LEU A 153 19.75 -1.27 -23.99
C LEU A 153 20.07 -0.64 -25.35
N PHE A 154 20.65 0.54 -25.36
CA PHE A 154 20.94 1.32 -26.56
C PHE A 154 22.42 1.67 -26.67
#